data_5c5dde3572587a67072f293a4e101818
#
_entry.id   5c5dde3572587a67072f293a4e101818
#
_cell.length_a   1.000
_cell.length_b   1.000
_cell.length_c   1.000
_cell.angle_alpha   90.00
_cell.angle_beta   90.00
_cell.angle_gamma   90.00
#
_symmetry.space_group_name_H-M   'P 1'
#
loop_
_entity.id
_entity.type
_entity.pdbx_description
1 polymer ?
#
loop_
_entity_poly.entity_id
_entity_poly.type
_entity_poly.pdbx_seq_one_letter_code
_entity_poly.pdbx_strand_id
1 'polypeptide(L)'
;LMANGAWSNGILIQAALMDAALPDRLDPPPRHPFGSVYKTRDAREIIFAMVNALKEWPKLARGLGREDWLEDKRFNSIEGLIENSEELRKELSKEIITRDLEDLNASLRNTGTTFGVLSKLSDHRSDEQFLETETLIEMNHERMPGLMTINSPINISDEKKKQPYRAP
;
A
#
# COMPACT_ATOMS: atom_id res chain seq x y z
N LEU A 1 16.45 -14.75 -7.86
CA LEU A 1 15.08 -14.81 -7.32
C LEU A 1 15.08 -15.31 -5.87
N MET A 2 15.65 -16.47 -5.58
CA MET A 2 15.70 -17.06 -4.23
C MET A 2 16.46 -16.15 -3.24
N ALA A 3 17.63 -15.64 -3.63
CA ALA A 3 18.41 -14.71 -2.81
C ALA A 3 17.65 -13.40 -2.55
N ASN A 4 16.94 -12.84 -3.53
CA ASN A 4 16.15 -11.64 -3.36
C ASN A 4 14.93 -11.88 -2.46
N GLY A 5 14.25 -13.01 -2.62
CA GLY A 5 13.15 -13.41 -1.75
C GLY A 5 13.60 -13.65 -0.31
N ALA A 6 14.74 -14.32 -0.11
CA ALA A 6 15.34 -14.51 1.21
C ALA A 6 15.77 -13.19 1.85
N TRP A 7 16.36 -12.27 1.07
CA TRP A 7 16.74 -10.95 1.55
C TRP A 7 15.54 -10.12 1.99
N SER A 8 14.48 -10.10 1.18
CA SER A 8 13.24 -9.35 1.48
C SER A 8 12.53 -9.89 2.74
N ASN A 9 12.70 -11.18 3.03
CA ASN A 9 12.14 -11.80 4.23
C ASN A 9 13.21 -12.05 5.32
N GLY A 10 14.38 -11.43 5.21
CA GLY A 10 15.52 -11.71 6.06
C GLY A 10 15.24 -11.63 7.55
N ILE A 11 14.48 -10.64 7.99
CA ILE A 11 14.11 -10.48 9.41
C ILE A 11 13.25 -11.67 9.88
N LEU A 12 12.29 -12.12 9.08
CA LEU A 12 11.41 -13.24 9.43
C LEU A 12 12.18 -14.57 9.45
N ILE A 13 13.04 -14.76 8.47
CA ILE A 13 13.92 -15.95 8.39
C ILE A 13 14.87 -15.97 9.58
N GLN A 14 15.50 -14.83 9.90
CA GLN A 14 16.40 -14.72 11.04
C GLN A 14 15.68 -15.01 12.36
N ALA A 15 14.48 -14.47 12.56
CA ALA A 15 13.67 -14.75 13.73
C ALA A 15 13.32 -16.23 13.84
N ALA A 16 12.93 -16.89 12.75
CA ALA A 16 12.64 -18.31 12.72
C ALA A 16 13.87 -19.17 13.03
N LEU A 17 15.05 -18.80 12.53
CA LEU A 17 16.32 -19.50 12.80
C LEU A 17 16.80 -19.35 14.26
N MET A 18 16.33 -18.35 14.96
CA MET A 18 16.63 -18.09 16.37
C MET A 18 15.54 -18.63 17.31
N ASP A 19 14.61 -19.41 16.81
CA ASP A 19 13.42 -19.87 17.55
C ASP A 19 12.66 -18.74 18.26
N ALA A 20 12.75 -17.53 17.72
CA ALA A 20 12.02 -16.39 18.25
C ALA A 20 10.51 -16.54 17.99
N ALA A 21 9.72 -16.30 19.02
CA ALA A 21 8.28 -16.25 18.88
C ALA A 21 7.92 -15.08 17.95
N LEU A 22 7.47 -15.38 16.75
CA LEU A 22 6.89 -14.37 15.87
C LEU A 22 5.50 -14.01 16.41
N PRO A 23 5.14 -12.71 16.43
CA PRO A 23 3.82 -12.32 16.87
C PRO A 23 2.75 -13.01 16.01
N ASP A 24 1.78 -13.62 16.68
CA ASP A 24 0.64 -14.21 15.98
C ASP A 24 -0.13 -13.10 15.25
N ARG A 25 -0.31 -13.28 13.94
CA ARG A 25 -1.06 -12.32 13.13
C ARG A 25 -2.56 -12.33 13.41
N LEU A 26 -3.03 -13.31 14.17
CA LEU A 26 -4.44 -13.45 14.49
C LEU A 26 -4.92 -12.39 15.49
N ASP A 27 -4.00 -11.77 16.22
CA ASP A 27 -4.33 -10.69 17.17
C ASP A 27 -3.33 -9.52 17.00
N PRO A 28 -3.38 -8.80 15.86
CA PRO A 28 -2.49 -7.67 15.68
C PRO A 28 -2.83 -6.60 16.72
N PRO A 29 -1.81 -5.98 17.35
CA PRO A 29 -2.05 -4.86 18.25
C PRO A 29 -2.87 -3.79 17.56
N PRO A 30 -3.69 -3.01 18.27
CA PRO A 30 -4.47 -1.94 17.69
C PRO A 30 -3.54 -1.04 16.87
N ARG A 31 -3.76 -1.02 15.58
CA ARG A 31 -2.89 -0.26 14.68
C ARG A 31 -3.15 1.22 14.90
N HIS A 32 -2.07 1.98 14.98
CA HIS A 32 -2.16 3.44 15.00
C HIS A 32 -3.00 3.91 13.79
N PRO A 33 -3.94 4.85 13.94
CA PRO A 33 -4.83 5.27 12.87
C PRO A 33 -4.09 5.66 11.59
N PHE A 34 -2.90 6.27 11.71
CA PHE A 34 -2.07 6.67 10.56
C PHE A 34 -1.16 5.55 10.00
N GLY A 35 -1.31 4.33 10.46
CA GLY A 35 -0.66 3.11 9.94
C GLY A 35 -1.67 2.00 9.67
N SER A 36 -2.96 2.30 9.74
CA SER A 36 -4.03 1.36 9.45
C SER A 36 -4.42 1.36 7.99
N VAL A 37 -4.99 0.23 7.54
CA VAL A 37 -5.59 0.11 6.21
C VAL A 37 -7.06 0.50 6.29
N TYR A 38 -7.50 1.29 5.34
CA TYR A 38 -8.88 1.76 5.23
C TYR A 38 -9.47 1.34 3.89
N LYS A 39 -10.77 1.03 3.90
CA LYS A 39 -11.49 0.58 2.72
C LYS A 39 -12.37 1.70 2.17
N THR A 40 -12.28 1.92 0.86
CA THR A 40 -13.09 2.90 0.13
C THR A 40 -14.45 2.31 -0.28
N ARG A 41 -15.37 3.15 -0.75
CA ARG A 41 -16.70 2.74 -1.21
C ARG A 41 -16.63 1.72 -2.35
N ASP A 42 -15.70 1.88 -3.27
CA ASP A 42 -15.46 0.98 -4.42
C ASP A 42 -14.57 -0.23 -4.06
N ALA A 43 -14.48 -0.55 -2.75
CA ALA A 43 -13.76 -1.69 -2.21
C ALA A 43 -12.26 -1.74 -2.58
N ARG A 44 -11.65 -0.56 -2.73
CA ARG A 44 -10.20 -0.39 -2.78
C ARG A 44 -9.66 -0.18 -1.37
N GLU A 45 -8.37 -0.33 -1.20
CA GLU A 45 -7.72 -0.20 0.10
C GLU A 45 -6.60 0.83 0.03
N ILE A 46 -6.55 1.68 1.04
CA ILE A 46 -5.49 2.68 1.22
C ILE A 46 -4.85 2.53 2.58
N ILE A 47 -3.59 2.92 2.68
CA ILE A 47 -2.84 2.99 3.92
C ILE A 47 -2.21 4.37 4.06
N PHE A 48 -2.31 4.95 5.24
CA PHE A 48 -1.54 6.15 5.57
C PHE A 48 -0.15 5.76 6.05
N ALA A 49 0.87 6.53 5.66
CA ALA A 49 2.27 6.34 6.04
C ALA A 49 2.83 7.62 6.66
N MET A 50 2.14 8.13 7.68
CA MET A 50 2.49 9.39 8.33
C MET A 50 3.55 9.16 9.40
N VAL A 51 4.77 9.58 9.13
CA VAL A 51 5.89 9.52 10.08
C VAL A 51 5.78 10.62 11.14
N ASN A 52 5.26 11.78 10.77
CA ASN A 52 5.06 12.92 11.66
C ASN A 52 3.57 13.30 11.70
N ALA A 53 2.86 12.72 12.67
CA ALA A 53 1.43 12.92 12.83
C ALA A 53 1.04 14.40 12.97
N LEU A 54 1.79 15.19 13.75
CA LEU A 54 1.49 16.62 13.94
C LEU A 54 1.49 17.43 12.66
N LYS A 55 2.47 17.15 11.80
CA LYS A 55 2.63 17.88 10.54
C LYS A 55 1.62 17.42 9.48
N GLU A 56 1.26 16.15 9.53
CA GLU A 56 0.48 15.54 8.46
C GLU A 56 -1.02 15.39 8.79
N TRP A 57 -1.37 15.32 10.07
CA TRP A 57 -2.77 15.26 10.50
C TRP A 57 -3.64 16.40 9.94
N PRO A 58 -3.21 17.68 9.99
CA PRO A 58 -4.02 18.75 9.42
C PRO A 58 -4.23 18.63 7.91
N LYS A 59 -3.27 18.04 7.18
CA LYS A 59 -3.40 17.81 5.76
C LYS A 59 -4.45 16.71 5.48
N LEU A 60 -4.41 15.63 6.24
CA LEU A 60 -5.39 14.55 6.13
C LEU A 60 -6.80 15.06 6.44
N ALA A 61 -6.97 15.76 7.54
CA ALA A 61 -8.28 16.30 7.94
C ALA A 61 -8.85 17.21 6.83
N ARG A 62 -8.05 18.12 6.26
CA ARG A 62 -8.46 18.95 5.12
C ARG A 62 -8.74 18.14 3.86
N GLY A 63 -7.90 17.15 3.55
CA GLY A 63 -8.10 16.27 2.39
C GLY A 63 -9.38 15.45 2.48
N LEU A 64 -9.82 15.16 3.68
CA LEU A 64 -11.12 14.54 3.95
C LEU A 64 -12.28 15.54 4.09
N GLY A 65 -12.00 16.86 4.04
CA GLY A 65 -13.03 17.90 4.28
C GLY A 65 -13.55 17.92 5.72
N ARG A 66 -12.75 17.40 6.64
CA ARG A 66 -13.08 17.27 8.06
C ARG A 66 -12.22 18.21 8.91
N GLU A 67 -12.23 19.50 8.56
CA GLU A 67 -11.51 20.52 9.32
C GLU A 67 -12.04 20.68 10.75
N ASP A 68 -13.30 20.30 10.98
CA ASP A 68 -13.92 20.20 12.30
C ASP A 68 -13.11 19.34 13.29
N TRP A 69 -12.42 18.32 12.80
CA TRP A 69 -11.57 17.48 13.64
C TRP A 69 -10.35 18.21 14.21
N LEU A 70 -9.89 19.27 13.56
CA LEU A 70 -8.74 20.05 14.04
C LEU A 70 -9.10 20.91 15.27
N GLU A 71 -10.38 21.22 15.46
CA GLU A 71 -10.89 21.95 16.61
C GLU A 71 -11.44 21.01 17.70
N ASP A 72 -11.63 19.73 17.37
CA ASP A 72 -12.11 18.72 18.33
C ASP A 72 -11.04 18.39 19.36
N LYS A 73 -11.37 18.56 20.64
CA LYS A 73 -10.46 18.30 21.77
C LYS A 73 -9.89 16.88 21.78
N ARG A 74 -10.58 15.93 21.16
CA ARG A 74 -10.12 14.54 21.03
C ARG A 74 -8.96 14.41 20.06
N PHE A 75 -8.83 15.31 19.07
CA PHE A 75 -7.93 15.14 17.92
C PHE A 75 -7.04 16.37 17.64
N ASN A 76 -7.15 17.44 18.43
CA ASN A 76 -6.45 18.70 18.20
C ASN A 76 -5.05 18.77 18.84
N SER A 77 -4.60 17.71 19.52
CA SER A 77 -3.27 17.59 20.14
C SER A 77 -2.68 16.20 19.93
N ILE A 78 -1.38 16.03 20.13
CA ILE A 78 -0.74 14.70 20.07
C ILE A 78 -1.30 13.77 21.11
N GLU A 79 -1.42 14.25 22.33
CA GLU A 79 -1.94 13.50 23.45
C GLU A 79 -3.38 13.03 23.14
N GLY A 80 -4.21 13.92 22.63
CA GLY A 80 -5.57 13.60 22.21
C GLY A 80 -5.62 12.55 21.10
N LEU A 81 -4.75 12.65 20.08
CA LEU A 81 -4.65 11.68 19.00
C LEU A 81 -4.21 10.29 19.47
N ILE A 82 -3.34 10.22 20.48
CA ILE A 82 -2.90 8.95 21.08
C ILE A 82 -4.00 8.35 21.94
N GLU A 83 -4.56 9.13 22.86
CA GLU A 83 -5.60 8.68 23.78
C GLU A 83 -6.87 8.24 23.06
N ASN A 84 -7.25 8.93 21.98
CA ASN A 84 -8.46 8.64 21.21
C ASN A 84 -8.17 7.93 19.87
N SER A 85 -7.03 7.24 19.78
CA SER A 85 -6.57 6.62 18.53
C SER A 85 -7.58 5.62 17.93
N GLU A 86 -8.25 4.84 18.75
CA GLU A 86 -9.25 3.88 18.30
C GLU A 86 -10.53 4.58 17.79
N GLU A 87 -10.93 5.66 18.44
CA GLU A 87 -12.06 6.47 18.00
C GLU A 87 -11.77 7.16 16.69
N LEU A 88 -10.58 7.77 16.57
CA LEU A 88 -10.11 8.37 15.32
C LEU A 88 -10.08 7.35 14.19
N ARG A 89 -9.61 6.13 14.46
CA ARG A 89 -9.60 5.05 13.48
C ARG A 89 -11.02 4.72 12.98
N LYS A 90 -12.00 4.70 13.86
CA LYS A 90 -13.41 4.49 13.51
C LYS A 90 -13.97 5.64 12.68
N GLU A 91 -13.70 6.88 13.08
CA GLU A 91 -14.14 8.06 12.32
C GLU A 91 -13.51 8.12 10.92
N LEU A 92 -12.21 7.85 10.80
CA LEU A 92 -11.53 7.73 9.51
C LEU A 92 -12.16 6.63 8.64
N SER A 93 -12.46 5.47 9.22
CA SER A 93 -13.10 4.37 8.49
C SER A 93 -14.48 4.75 7.96
N LYS A 94 -15.28 5.45 8.76
CA LYS A 94 -16.61 5.92 8.37
C LYS A 94 -16.53 6.96 7.26
N GLU A 95 -15.56 7.85 7.32
CA GLU A 95 -15.40 8.91 6.32
C GLU A 95 -14.89 8.34 4.99
N ILE A 96 -13.85 7.49 5.04
CA ILE A 96 -13.19 6.96 3.85
C ILE A 96 -14.12 6.03 3.06
N ILE A 97 -14.93 5.23 3.72
CA ILE A 97 -15.85 4.30 3.04
C ILE A 97 -16.98 5.00 2.27
N THR A 98 -17.17 6.30 2.48
CA THR A 98 -18.18 7.08 1.73
C THR A 98 -17.68 7.53 0.35
N ARG A 99 -16.38 7.41 0.06
CA ARG A 99 -15.72 7.95 -1.14
C ARG A 99 -15.11 6.85 -1.99
N ASP A 100 -15.07 7.07 -3.29
CA ASP A 100 -14.33 6.23 -4.21
C ASP A 100 -12.84 6.56 -4.17
N LEU A 101 -12.01 5.61 -4.58
CA LEU A 101 -10.56 5.78 -4.56
C LEU A 101 -10.10 6.98 -5.39
N GLU A 102 -10.72 7.22 -6.55
CA GLU A 102 -10.33 8.32 -7.45
C GLU A 102 -10.53 9.69 -6.78
N ASP A 103 -11.71 9.93 -6.20
CA ASP A 103 -12.04 11.16 -5.48
C ASP A 103 -11.10 11.36 -4.28
N LEU A 104 -10.87 10.30 -3.53
CA LEU A 104 -10.02 10.31 -2.36
C LEU A 104 -8.55 10.59 -2.74
N ASN A 105 -8.06 9.95 -3.81
CA ASN A 105 -6.72 10.16 -4.33
C ASN A 105 -6.49 11.61 -4.74
N ALA A 106 -7.44 12.20 -5.47
CA ALA A 106 -7.37 13.60 -5.88
C ALA A 106 -7.32 14.55 -4.68
N SER A 107 -8.21 14.38 -3.71
CA SER A 107 -8.30 15.27 -2.55
C SER A 107 -7.09 15.15 -1.61
N LEU A 108 -6.60 13.94 -1.35
CA LEU A 108 -5.44 13.70 -0.48
C LEU A 108 -4.13 14.18 -1.12
N ARG A 109 -3.97 13.99 -2.43
CA ARG A 109 -2.81 14.54 -3.16
C ARG A 109 -2.78 16.06 -3.15
N ASN A 110 -3.94 16.69 -3.32
CA ASN A 110 -4.05 18.16 -3.32
C ASN A 110 -3.60 18.78 -1.99
N THR A 111 -3.83 18.11 -0.88
CA THR A 111 -3.37 18.55 0.46
C THR A 111 -1.95 18.10 0.81
N GLY A 112 -1.32 17.29 -0.02
CA GLY A 112 0.01 16.72 0.24
C GLY A 112 0.02 15.72 1.40
N THR A 113 -1.06 14.97 1.56
CA THR A 113 -1.15 13.87 2.52
C THR A 113 -0.32 12.69 2.04
N THR A 114 0.46 12.06 2.92
CA THR A 114 1.24 10.86 2.60
C THR A 114 0.39 9.61 2.78
N PHE A 115 0.10 8.93 1.68
CA PHE A 115 -0.67 7.69 1.66
C PHE A 115 -0.23 6.78 0.52
N GLY A 116 -0.58 5.51 0.61
CA GLY A 116 -0.40 4.52 -0.46
C GLY A 116 -1.71 3.81 -0.78
N VAL A 117 -1.87 3.40 -2.01
CA VAL A 117 -2.96 2.53 -2.45
C VAL A 117 -2.45 1.09 -2.45
N LEU A 118 -3.18 0.18 -1.84
CA LEU A 118 -2.87 -1.24 -1.94
C LEU A 118 -3.40 -1.77 -3.27
N SER A 119 -2.47 -2.12 -4.15
CA SER A 119 -2.79 -2.69 -5.45
C SER A 119 -3.33 -4.11 -5.31
N LYS A 120 -4.36 -4.44 -6.09
CA LYS A 120 -4.76 -5.82 -6.31
C LYS A 120 -3.83 -6.47 -7.33
N LEU A 121 -3.68 -7.78 -7.30
CA LEU A 121 -2.84 -8.49 -8.29
C LEU A 121 -3.30 -8.23 -9.73
N SER A 122 -4.59 -8.03 -9.95
CA SER A 122 -5.16 -7.68 -11.25
C SER A 122 -4.73 -6.32 -11.78
N ASP A 123 -4.38 -5.37 -10.92
CA ASP A 123 -4.04 -4.00 -11.32
C ASP A 123 -2.71 -3.95 -12.05
N HIS A 124 -1.78 -4.86 -11.73
CA HIS A 124 -0.45 -4.90 -12.35
C HIS A 124 -0.49 -5.10 -13.86
N ARG A 125 -1.57 -5.70 -14.39
CA ARG A 125 -1.71 -5.91 -15.84
C ARG A 125 -1.83 -4.61 -16.63
N SER A 126 -2.38 -3.56 -16.03
CA SER A 126 -2.57 -2.23 -16.62
C SER A 126 -1.72 -1.15 -15.95
N ASP A 127 -0.80 -1.51 -15.09
CA ASP A 127 0.09 -0.59 -14.42
C ASP A 127 1.15 -0.08 -15.41
N GLU A 128 1.12 1.22 -15.70
CA GLU A 128 2.01 1.86 -16.66
C GLU A 128 3.48 1.63 -16.31
N GLN A 129 3.85 1.69 -15.03
CA GLN A 129 5.22 1.49 -14.58
C GLN A 129 5.70 0.05 -14.84
N PHE A 130 4.83 -0.96 -14.65
CA PHE A 130 5.15 -2.34 -14.96
C PHE A 130 5.31 -2.58 -16.46
N LEU A 131 4.54 -1.89 -17.29
CA LEU A 131 4.61 -1.98 -18.74
C LEU A 131 5.82 -1.24 -19.30
N GLU A 132 6.06 0.01 -18.90
CA GLU A 132 7.17 0.83 -19.36
C GLU A 132 8.53 0.27 -18.95
N THR A 133 8.62 -0.34 -17.78
CA THR A 133 9.86 -0.98 -17.31
C THR A 133 10.04 -2.40 -17.84
N GLU A 134 9.15 -2.86 -18.72
CA GLU A 134 9.13 -4.23 -19.20
C GLU A 134 9.17 -5.28 -18.09
N THR A 135 8.62 -4.93 -16.91
CA THR A 135 8.45 -5.88 -15.78
C THR A 135 7.41 -6.93 -16.11
N LEU A 136 6.38 -6.55 -16.87
CA LEU A 136 5.44 -7.45 -17.51
C LEU A 136 5.68 -7.42 -19.02
N ILE A 137 5.76 -8.60 -19.62
CA ILE A 137 5.93 -8.79 -21.05
C ILE A 137 4.95 -9.80 -21.60
N GLU A 138 4.59 -9.65 -22.86
CA GLU A 138 3.77 -10.64 -23.54
C GLU A 138 4.59 -11.89 -23.83
N MET A 139 4.00 -13.04 -23.54
CA MET A 139 4.57 -14.34 -23.83
C MET A 139 4.02 -14.83 -25.19
N ASN A 140 4.91 -15.31 -26.07
CA ASN A 140 4.48 -15.96 -27.29
C ASN A 140 3.91 -17.36 -26.98
N HIS A 141 2.58 -17.44 -26.82
CA HIS A 141 1.89 -18.69 -26.47
C HIS A 141 0.80 -19.00 -27.51
N GLU A 142 0.93 -20.13 -28.22
CA GLU A 142 0.08 -20.50 -29.34
C GLU A 142 -1.43 -20.57 -29.03
N ARG A 143 -1.77 -21.00 -27.81
CA ARG A 143 -3.16 -21.21 -27.36
C ARG A 143 -3.74 -20.06 -26.57
N MET A 144 -2.91 -19.11 -26.14
CA MET A 144 -3.30 -18.02 -25.26
C MET A 144 -2.64 -16.69 -25.71
N PRO A 145 -3.14 -16.11 -26.82
CA PRO A 145 -2.64 -14.81 -27.28
C PRO A 145 -2.83 -13.74 -26.20
N GLY A 146 -1.87 -12.85 -26.04
CA GLY A 146 -1.92 -11.79 -25.01
C GLY A 146 -1.64 -12.26 -23.59
N LEU A 147 -1.12 -13.49 -23.41
CA LEU A 147 -0.68 -13.95 -22.11
C LEU A 147 0.52 -13.13 -21.65
N MET A 148 0.40 -12.50 -20.49
CA MET A 148 1.48 -11.72 -19.87
C MET A 148 2.24 -12.57 -18.86
N THR A 149 3.53 -12.34 -18.74
CA THR A 149 4.39 -12.95 -17.71
C THR A 149 5.35 -11.94 -17.12
N ILE A 150 5.91 -12.27 -15.96
CA ILE A 150 6.95 -11.46 -15.32
C ILE A 150 8.27 -11.66 -16.05
N ASN A 151 8.89 -10.56 -16.46
CA ASN A 151 10.20 -10.55 -17.10
C ASN A 151 11.32 -10.84 -16.07
N SER A 152 12.46 -11.29 -16.55
CA SER A 152 13.65 -11.44 -15.69
C SER A 152 14.12 -10.09 -15.16
N PRO A 153 14.41 -9.96 -13.86
CA PRO A 153 15.01 -8.73 -13.32
C PRO A 153 16.49 -8.59 -13.67
N ILE A 154 17.09 -9.60 -14.27
CA ILE A 154 18.52 -9.60 -14.62
C ILE A 154 18.68 -8.89 -15.97
N ASN A 155 19.49 -7.85 -16.00
CA ASN A 155 19.93 -7.16 -17.20
C ASN A 155 21.42 -7.46 -17.40
N ILE A 156 21.78 -7.93 -18.58
CA ILE A 156 23.17 -8.16 -18.98
C ILE A 156 23.52 -7.05 -19.98
N SER A 157 24.62 -6.34 -19.73
CA SER A 157 25.07 -5.28 -20.63
C SER A 157 25.27 -5.85 -22.03
N ASP A 158 24.75 -5.12 -23.02
CA ASP A 158 24.86 -5.46 -24.44
C ASP A 158 24.07 -6.70 -24.91
N GLU A 159 23.27 -7.32 -24.05
CA GLU A 159 22.37 -8.39 -24.46
C GLU A 159 20.89 -7.98 -24.35
N LYS A 160 20.14 -8.21 -25.43
CA LYS A 160 18.68 -8.05 -25.41
C LYS A 160 18.04 -9.25 -24.72
N LYS A 161 17.13 -9.00 -23.81
CA LYS A 161 16.29 -10.05 -23.22
C LYS A 161 15.53 -10.80 -24.31
N LYS A 162 15.58 -12.12 -24.28
CA LYS A 162 14.78 -12.95 -25.17
C LYS A 162 13.34 -13.01 -24.68
N GLN A 163 12.38 -12.88 -25.60
CA GLN A 163 10.99 -13.14 -25.26
C GLN A 163 10.81 -14.58 -24.79
N PRO A 164 10.09 -14.82 -23.69
CA PRO A 164 9.79 -16.15 -23.22
C PRO A 164 8.90 -16.87 -24.25
N TYR A 165 9.35 -18.04 -24.69
CA TYR A 165 8.71 -18.77 -25.80
C TYR A 165 7.70 -19.83 -25.32
N ARG A 166 7.82 -20.33 -24.10
CA ARG A 166 6.89 -21.32 -23.50
C ARG A 166 6.83 -21.14 -21.98
N ALA A 167 5.63 -21.30 -21.43
CA ALA A 167 5.50 -21.65 -20.03
C ALA A 167 6.07 -23.07 -19.81
N PRO A 168 6.75 -23.32 -18.69
CA PRO A 168 7.16 -24.68 -18.33
C PRO A 168 5.94 -25.60 -18.18
#